data_830f3ab61a702fe42bdc5e2a02e5d606
#
_entry.id   830f3ab61a702fe42bdc5e2a02e5d606
#
_cell.length_a   1.000
_cell.length_b   1.000
_cell.length_c   1.000
_cell.angle_alpha   90.00
_cell.angle_beta   90.00
_cell.angle_gamma   90.00
#
_symmetry.space_group_name_H-M   'P 1'
#
loop_
_entity.id
_entity.type
_entity.pdbx_description
1 polymer ?
#
loop_
_entity_poly.entity_id
_entity_poly.type
_entity_poly.pdbx_seq_one_letter_code
_entity_poly.pdbx_strand_id
1 'polypeptide(L)' 'MTDPVFKPGDKVSPNYSSGYHLTMGKVYEVVKYDPPFREENFTWPAYVQIHDDRGKLAVAHARRFKSV' A
#
# COMPACT_ATOMS: atom_id res chain seq x y z
N MET A 1 16.44 -4.82 -2.08
CA MET A 1 15.57 -4.32 -1.00
C MET A 1 14.25 -5.06 -1.02
N THR A 2 13.76 -5.40 0.14
CA THR A 2 12.47 -6.05 0.28
C THR A 2 11.37 -4.99 0.43
N ASP A 3 10.21 -5.27 -0.16
CA ASP A 3 9.05 -4.42 0.03
C ASP A 3 8.58 -4.52 1.48
N PRO A 4 7.99 -3.46 2.03
CA PRO A 4 7.45 -3.53 3.38
C PRO A 4 6.30 -4.53 3.46
N VAL A 5 6.15 -5.15 4.62
CA VAL A 5 5.09 -6.11 4.90
C VAL A 5 4.08 -5.43 5.83
N PHE A 6 2.83 -5.48 5.44
CA PHE A 6 1.74 -4.91 6.24
C PHE A 6 0.68 -5.98 6.49
N LYS A 7 -0.26 -5.66 7.36
CA LYS A 7 -1.40 -6.52 7.63
C LYS A 7 -2.63 -5.64 7.83
N PRO A 8 -3.85 -6.19 7.69
CA PRO A 8 -5.06 -5.41 7.93
C PRO A 8 -5.04 -4.78 9.32
N GLY A 9 -5.42 -3.51 9.36
CA GLY A 9 -5.40 -2.73 10.59
C GLY A 9 -4.14 -1.92 10.82
N ASP A 10 -3.07 -2.19 10.06
CA ASP A 10 -1.83 -1.41 10.18
C ASP A 10 -2.06 0.03 9.73
N LYS A 11 -1.37 0.95 10.38
CA LYS A 11 -1.39 2.37 10.01
C LYS A 11 -0.19 2.67 9.14
N VAL A 12 -0.45 3.30 8.00
CA VAL A 12 0.59 3.61 7.02
C VAL A 12 0.42 5.02 6.51
N SER A 13 1.48 5.54 5.92
CA SER A 13 1.46 6.85 5.27
C SER A 13 2.18 6.74 3.92
N PRO A 14 1.74 7.48 2.90
CA PRO A 14 2.43 7.47 1.61
C PRO A 14 3.85 8.02 1.74
N ASN A 15 4.79 7.40 1.04
CA ASN A 15 6.19 7.85 1.01
C ASN A 15 6.38 9.07 0.12
N TYR A 16 5.51 9.26 -0.84
CA TYR A 16 5.60 10.38 -1.77
C TYR A 16 4.22 10.68 -2.35
N SER A 17 4.06 11.91 -2.80
CA SER A 17 2.82 12.32 -3.44
C SER A 17 2.66 11.57 -4.76
N SER A 18 1.51 10.98 -4.95
CA SER A 18 1.18 10.28 -6.19
C SER A 18 -0.18 10.77 -6.66
N GLY A 19 -0.56 10.39 -7.87
CA GLY A 19 -1.84 10.77 -8.42
C GLY A 19 -3.03 9.97 -7.90
N TYR A 20 -2.92 9.31 -6.75
CA TYR A 20 -3.92 8.36 -6.28
C TYR A 20 -4.88 8.94 -5.24
N HIS A 21 -5.08 10.23 -5.20
CA HIS A 21 -5.94 10.85 -4.18
C HIS A 21 -5.48 10.53 -2.75
N LEU A 22 -4.17 10.48 -2.57
CA LEU A 22 -3.55 10.27 -1.27
C LEU A 22 -2.77 11.52 -0.87
N THR A 23 -2.82 11.84 0.41
CA THR A 23 -2.11 12.98 0.96
C THR A 23 -0.87 12.52 1.71
N MET A 24 0.29 13.01 1.28
CA MET A 24 1.54 12.70 1.96
C MET A 24 1.50 13.21 3.40
N GLY A 25 1.91 12.37 4.33
CA GLY A 25 1.85 12.70 5.76
C GLY A 25 0.54 12.33 6.45
N LYS A 26 -0.49 12.03 5.69
CA LYS A 26 -1.75 11.55 6.26
C LYS A 26 -1.65 10.06 6.58
N VAL A 27 -2.36 9.63 7.63
CA VAL A 27 -2.36 8.24 8.06
C VAL A 27 -3.57 7.52 7.45
N TYR A 28 -3.31 6.34 6.89
CA TYR A 28 -4.34 5.48 6.33
C TYR A 28 -4.26 4.11 7.01
N GLU A 29 -5.40 3.43 7.08
CA GLU A 29 -5.45 2.09 7.63
C GLU A 29 -5.47 1.05 6.50
N VAL A 30 -4.62 0.03 6.62
CA VAL A 30 -4.59 -1.06 5.65
C VAL A 30 -5.84 -1.90 5.79
N VAL A 31 -6.58 -2.04 4.70
CA VAL A 31 -7.79 -2.88 4.66
C VAL A 31 -7.39 -4.32 4.31
N LYS A 32 -6.49 -4.47 3.36
CA LYS A 32 -6.02 -5.78 2.93
C LYS A 32 -4.58 -5.66 2.45
N TYR A 33 -3.81 -6.71 2.68
CA TYR A 33 -2.44 -6.80 2.19
C TYR A 33 -2.30 -8.06 1.34
N ASP A 34 -1.78 -7.90 0.12
CA ASP A 34 -1.47 -9.00 -0.76
C ASP A 34 0.06 -9.12 -0.83
N PRO A 35 0.64 -10.24 -0.33
CA PRO A 35 2.09 -10.41 -0.36
C PRO A 35 2.60 -10.53 -1.79
N PRO A 36 3.92 -10.31 -2.00
CA PRO A 36 4.49 -10.54 -3.31
C PRO A 36 4.34 -12.00 -3.71
N PHE A 37 4.08 -12.21 -4.98
CA PHE A 37 3.85 -13.54 -5.51
C PHE A 37 4.77 -13.77 -6.70
N ARG A 38 5.43 -14.91 -6.73
CA ARG A 38 6.36 -15.25 -7.82
C ARG A 38 5.80 -16.40 -8.65
N GLU A 39 5.63 -16.13 -9.92
CA GLU A 39 5.37 -17.17 -10.92
C GLU A 39 6.63 -17.41 -11.74
N GLU A 40 6.59 -18.42 -12.57
CA GLU A 40 7.72 -18.96 -13.33
C GLU A 40 8.68 -17.89 -13.86
N ASN A 41 8.18 -16.90 -14.58
CA ASN A 41 9.02 -15.86 -15.18
C ASN A 41 8.64 -14.45 -14.74
N PHE A 42 7.81 -14.33 -13.72
CA PHE A 42 7.29 -13.04 -13.34
C PHE A 42 7.09 -12.96 -11.83
N THR A 43 7.46 -11.82 -11.26
CA THR A 43 7.24 -11.55 -9.84
C THR A 43 6.23 -10.43 -9.70
N TRP A 44 5.11 -10.74 -9.05
CA TRP A 44 4.09 -9.73 -8.72
C TRP A 44 4.49 -9.02 -7.44
N PRO A 45 4.52 -7.68 -7.45
CA PRO A 45 4.86 -6.95 -6.24
C PRO A 45 3.77 -7.07 -5.19
N ALA A 46 4.11 -6.73 -3.95
CA ALA A 46 3.13 -6.66 -2.88
C ALA A 46 2.21 -5.46 -3.08
N TYR A 47 0.94 -5.63 -2.76
CA TYR A 47 -0.08 -4.60 -2.85
C TYR A 47 -0.77 -4.40 -1.51
N VAL A 48 -1.23 -3.19 -1.25
CA VAL A 48 -2.10 -2.89 -0.13
C VAL A 48 -3.38 -2.25 -0.63
N GLN A 49 -4.47 -2.49 0.10
CA GLN A 49 -5.74 -1.83 -0.14
C GLN A 49 -6.02 -0.89 1.02
N ILE A 50 -6.33 0.34 0.71
CA ILE A 50 -6.68 1.38 1.68
C ILE A 50 -7.87 2.16 1.15
N HIS A 51 -8.51 2.94 2.02
CA HIS A 51 -9.48 3.93 1.57
C HIS A 51 -8.74 5.23 1.27
N ASP A 52 -8.90 5.75 0.05
CA ASP A 52 -8.26 7.00 -0.35
C ASP A 52 -8.99 8.20 0.25
N ASP A 53 -8.56 9.41 -0.12
CA ASP A 53 -9.16 10.64 0.40
C ASP A 53 -10.62 10.82 0.02
N ARG A 54 -11.09 10.08 -0.99
CA ARG A 54 -12.50 10.08 -1.40
C ARG A 54 -13.33 9.04 -0.64
N GLY A 55 -12.70 8.25 0.21
CA GLY A 55 -13.35 7.16 0.89
C GLY A 55 -13.55 5.91 0.04
N LYS A 56 -12.94 5.86 -1.14
CA LYS A 56 -13.04 4.71 -2.03
C LYS A 56 -11.89 3.76 -1.80
N LEU A 57 -12.15 2.47 -1.98
CA LEU A 57 -11.10 1.45 -1.87
C LEU A 57 -10.11 1.61 -3.02
N ALA A 58 -8.84 1.76 -2.66
CA ALA A 58 -7.76 1.92 -3.61
C ALA A 58 -6.69 0.86 -3.37
N VAL A 59 -6.12 0.36 -4.46
CA VAL A 59 -5.04 -0.63 -4.42
C VAL A 59 -3.76 0.04 -4.91
N ALA A 60 -2.69 -0.11 -4.16
CA ALA A 60 -1.40 0.47 -4.54
C ALA A 60 -0.26 -0.45 -4.10
N HIS A 61 0.92 -0.24 -4.68
CA HIS A 61 2.10 -1.02 -4.29
C HIS A 61 2.44 -0.77 -2.83
N ALA A 62 2.74 -1.83 -2.10
CA ALA A 62 3.10 -1.73 -0.69
C ALA A 62 4.30 -0.81 -0.47
N ARG A 63 5.26 -0.80 -1.40
CA ARG A 63 6.46 0.03 -1.31
C ARG A 63 6.18 1.53 -1.36
N ARG A 64 4.97 1.93 -1.73
CA ARG A 64 4.58 3.34 -1.73
C ARG A 64 4.24 3.85 -0.34
N PHE A 65 4.20 2.97 0.64
CA PHE A 65 3.79 3.29 2.00
C PHE A 65 4.89 2.96 3.00
N LYS A 66 4.81 3.61 4.13
CA LYS A 66 5.66 3.32 5.27
C LYS A 66 4.80 3.19 6.52
N SER A 67 5.27 2.42 7.48
CA SER A 67 4.60 2.31 8.79
C SER A 67 4.67 3.64 9.52
N VAL A 68 3.63 3.92 10.23
CA VAL A 68 3.54 5.14 11.04
C VAL A 68 3.77 4.83 12.50
#